data_8a8b5c02b5786d58eb8c8ad54177b47e
#
_entry.id   8a8b5c02b5786d58eb8c8ad54177b47e
#
_cell.length_a   1.000
_cell.length_b   1.000
_cell.length_c   1.000
_cell.angle_alpha   90.00
_cell.angle_beta   90.00
_cell.angle_gamma   90.00
#
_symmetry.space_group_name_H-M   'P 1'
#
loop_
_entity.id
_entity.type
_entity.pdbx_description
1 polymer ?
#
loop_
_entity_poly.entity_id
_entity_poly.type
_entity_poly.pdbx_seq_one_letter_code
_entity_poly.pdbx_strand_id
1 'polypeptide(L)'
;MSDHYIEFRNVSKAFDGHVVLDNISFLVDRGETCVIMGRSGVGKSVTLKLLMGFLRADSGRIFVDGQDITDWTEDQLAEIRRHLTMVFQSGALFDSLTVEENIAFPLQNRKDLTEDQKNARVAELAEELEVADVADKIPSELSTGMKRAVAIARALAQDPEAILYDEPTTMVDPIMAAHTSNLILRLKEKFRKTSIVVTHDTHLGKKLADRIVFLHEGRVAFFGSWAGFESAPQPFLRNFIRQDELIPELDVTA
;
A
#
# COMPACT_ATOMS: atom_id res chain seq x y z
N MET A 1 -21.97 -1.87 -14.55
CA MET A 1 -21.15 -1.05 -13.64
C MET A 1 -19.72 -1.44 -13.90
N SER A 2 -18.79 -0.49 -14.00
CA SER A 2 -17.37 -0.81 -14.15
C SER A 2 -16.90 -1.51 -12.88
N ASP A 3 -16.15 -2.61 -13.02
CA ASP A 3 -15.65 -3.39 -11.88
C ASP A 3 -14.42 -2.72 -11.22
N HIS A 4 -14.09 -1.50 -11.69
CA HIS A 4 -12.94 -0.73 -11.24
C HIS A 4 -13.23 -0.04 -9.91
N TYR A 5 -12.40 -0.34 -8.91
CA TYR A 5 -12.47 0.30 -7.60
C TYR A 5 -11.71 1.63 -7.55
N ILE A 6 -10.52 1.68 -8.19
CA ILE A 6 -9.70 2.89 -8.27
C ILE A 6 -9.40 3.19 -9.73
N GLU A 7 -9.52 4.47 -10.11
CA GLU A 7 -9.19 4.91 -11.46
C GLU A 7 -8.50 6.28 -11.44
N PHE A 8 -7.39 6.38 -12.15
CA PHE A 8 -6.69 7.61 -12.49
C PHE A 8 -6.93 7.93 -13.96
N ARG A 9 -7.40 9.15 -14.27
CA ARG A 9 -7.63 9.62 -15.63
C ARG A 9 -6.84 10.88 -15.90
N ASN A 10 -5.79 10.77 -16.71
CA ASN A 10 -4.95 11.88 -17.18
C ASN A 10 -4.45 12.77 -16.05
N VAL A 11 -4.05 12.17 -14.92
CA VAL A 11 -3.64 12.89 -13.71
C VAL A 11 -2.23 13.41 -13.84
N SER A 12 -2.04 14.70 -13.56
CA SER A 12 -0.73 15.34 -13.50
C SER A 12 -0.51 16.02 -12.17
N LYS A 13 0.77 16.06 -11.74
CA LYS A 13 1.20 16.75 -10.53
C LYS A 13 2.60 17.32 -10.68
N ALA A 14 2.74 18.59 -10.34
CA ALA A 14 4.02 19.29 -10.28
C ALA A 14 4.25 19.89 -8.88
N PHE A 15 5.51 20.14 -8.54
CA PHE A 15 5.94 20.85 -7.34
C PHE A 15 7.00 21.88 -7.78
N ASP A 16 6.76 23.14 -7.44
CA ASP A 16 7.69 24.26 -7.76
C ASP A 16 8.10 24.29 -9.24
N GLY A 17 7.16 24.00 -10.13
CA GLY A 17 7.38 23.94 -11.58
C GLY A 17 8.01 22.66 -12.09
N HIS A 18 8.41 21.74 -11.22
CA HIS A 18 8.92 20.43 -11.60
C HIS A 18 7.79 19.40 -11.72
N VAL A 19 7.56 18.87 -12.92
CA VAL A 19 6.53 17.86 -13.17
C VAL A 19 6.99 16.51 -12.61
N VAL A 20 6.21 15.96 -11.67
CA VAL A 20 6.49 14.66 -11.03
C VAL A 20 5.60 13.56 -11.64
N LEU A 21 4.34 13.87 -11.92
CA LEU A 21 3.43 12.98 -12.65
C LEU A 21 2.90 13.74 -13.86
N ASP A 22 2.97 13.12 -15.03
CA ASP A 22 2.58 13.69 -16.30
C ASP A 22 1.55 12.80 -17.00
N ASN A 23 0.28 13.21 -16.92
CA ASN A 23 -0.83 12.58 -17.63
C ASN A 23 -0.96 11.07 -17.39
N ILE A 24 -0.82 10.63 -16.12
CA ILE A 24 -0.92 9.20 -15.79
C ILE A 24 -2.38 8.73 -15.83
N SER A 25 -2.59 7.54 -16.40
CA SER A 25 -3.89 6.87 -16.43
C SER A 25 -3.71 5.38 -16.18
N PHE A 26 -4.45 4.84 -15.22
CA PHE A 26 -4.53 3.40 -14.92
C PHE A 26 -5.78 3.12 -14.08
N LEU A 27 -6.11 1.86 -13.94
CA LEU A 27 -7.25 1.39 -13.16
C LEU A 27 -6.86 0.17 -12.31
N VAL A 28 -7.60 -0.02 -11.20
CA VAL A 28 -7.44 -1.17 -10.29
C VAL A 28 -8.82 -1.75 -10.04
N ASP A 29 -9.00 -3.02 -10.31
CA ASP A 29 -10.26 -3.72 -10.12
C ASP A 29 -10.49 -4.10 -8.65
N ARG A 30 -11.74 -4.37 -8.25
CA ARG A 30 -12.04 -4.81 -6.88
C ARG A 30 -11.33 -6.13 -6.58
N GLY A 31 -10.68 -6.21 -5.42
CA GLY A 31 -9.92 -7.39 -4.99
C GLY A 31 -8.61 -7.61 -5.72
N GLU A 32 -8.25 -6.73 -6.66
CA GLU A 32 -6.98 -6.76 -7.39
C GLU A 32 -5.85 -6.17 -6.55
N THR A 33 -4.65 -6.76 -6.64
CA THR A 33 -3.41 -6.16 -6.18
C THR A 33 -2.66 -5.54 -7.34
N CYS A 34 -2.69 -4.22 -7.41
CA CYS A 34 -1.92 -3.43 -8.38
C CYS A 34 -0.59 -3.00 -7.76
N VAL A 35 0.52 -3.36 -8.40
CA VAL A 35 1.85 -2.93 -7.94
C VAL A 35 2.35 -1.78 -8.81
N ILE A 36 2.59 -0.62 -8.20
CA ILE A 36 3.17 0.55 -8.86
C ILE A 36 4.68 0.52 -8.66
N MET A 37 5.40 0.32 -9.74
CA MET A 37 6.86 0.18 -9.75
C MET A 37 7.54 1.34 -10.47
N GLY A 38 8.85 1.48 -10.23
CA GLY A 38 9.69 2.50 -10.86
C GLY A 38 10.82 2.96 -9.95
N ARG A 39 11.76 3.73 -10.50
CA ARG A 39 12.91 4.23 -9.74
C ARG A 39 12.50 5.15 -8.59
N SER A 40 13.41 5.34 -7.62
CA SER A 40 13.19 6.32 -6.55
C SER A 40 12.94 7.72 -7.14
N GLY A 41 12.00 8.46 -6.55
CA GLY A 41 11.68 9.83 -6.97
C GLY A 41 10.76 9.95 -8.21
N VAL A 42 10.33 8.84 -8.85
CA VAL A 42 9.52 8.89 -10.09
C VAL A 42 8.04 9.26 -9.88
N GLY A 43 7.60 9.45 -8.61
CA GLY A 43 6.22 9.84 -8.30
C GLY A 43 5.35 8.74 -7.67
N LYS A 44 5.90 7.55 -7.36
CA LYS A 44 5.12 6.43 -6.77
C LYS A 44 4.33 6.83 -5.51
N SER A 45 5.00 7.33 -4.48
CA SER A 45 4.33 7.77 -3.23
C SER A 45 3.45 9.01 -3.44
N VAL A 46 3.74 9.83 -4.46
CA VAL A 46 2.87 10.96 -4.85
C VAL A 46 1.52 10.43 -5.35
N THR A 47 1.50 9.33 -6.11
CA THR A 47 0.26 8.69 -6.56
C THR A 47 -0.61 8.25 -5.37
N LEU A 48 -0.01 7.62 -4.33
CA LEU A 48 -0.76 7.25 -3.12
C LEU A 48 -1.28 8.47 -2.36
N LYS A 49 -0.46 9.52 -2.24
CA LYS A 49 -0.87 10.76 -1.55
C LYS A 49 -2.01 11.49 -2.26
N LEU A 50 -2.04 11.45 -3.59
CA LEU A 50 -3.16 11.97 -4.39
C LEU A 50 -4.43 11.16 -4.15
N LEU A 51 -4.34 9.82 -4.15
CA LEU A 51 -5.47 8.93 -3.89
C LEU A 51 -6.06 9.12 -2.49
N MET A 52 -5.20 9.35 -1.48
CA MET A 52 -5.62 9.64 -0.10
C MET A 52 -6.11 11.07 0.11
N GLY A 53 -6.01 11.93 -0.92
CA GLY A 53 -6.35 13.34 -0.82
C GLY A 53 -5.39 14.17 0.05
N PHE A 54 -4.19 13.64 0.37
CA PHE A 54 -3.13 14.40 1.05
C PHE A 54 -2.47 15.43 0.11
N LEU A 55 -2.63 15.22 -1.19
CA LEU A 55 -2.23 16.14 -2.26
C LEU A 55 -3.39 16.29 -3.23
N ARG A 56 -3.49 17.46 -3.89
CA ARG A 56 -4.42 17.69 -4.99
C ARG A 56 -3.71 17.53 -6.32
N ALA A 57 -4.38 16.90 -7.29
CA ALA A 57 -3.92 16.87 -8.66
C ALA A 57 -3.97 18.28 -9.28
N ASP A 58 -3.03 18.59 -10.18
CA ASP A 58 -3.04 19.85 -10.91
C ASP A 58 -3.95 19.76 -12.16
N SER A 59 -4.12 18.53 -12.69
CA SER A 59 -5.08 18.22 -13.75
C SER A 59 -5.45 16.73 -13.73
N GLY A 60 -6.50 16.37 -14.47
CA GLY A 60 -7.02 15.01 -14.53
C GLY A 60 -8.05 14.73 -13.43
N ARG A 61 -8.43 13.45 -13.29
CA ARG A 61 -9.44 13.02 -12.30
C ARG A 61 -9.06 11.71 -11.64
N ILE A 62 -9.47 11.55 -10.38
CA ILE A 62 -9.27 10.35 -9.57
C ILE A 62 -10.64 9.87 -9.10
N PHE A 63 -10.90 8.59 -9.34
CA PHE A 63 -12.16 7.96 -8.93
C PHE A 63 -11.88 6.83 -7.94
N VAL A 64 -12.73 6.74 -6.91
CA VAL A 64 -12.79 5.63 -5.98
C VAL A 64 -14.23 5.15 -5.91
N ASP A 65 -14.47 3.87 -6.14
CA ASP A 65 -15.79 3.26 -6.20
C ASP A 65 -16.77 4.03 -7.14
N GLY A 66 -16.26 4.47 -8.29
CA GLY A 66 -17.01 5.24 -9.29
C GLY A 66 -17.28 6.69 -8.92
N GLN A 67 -16.85 7.15 -7.74
CA GLN A 67 -17.01 8.53 -7.28
C GLN A 67 -15.75 9.35 -7.63
N ASP A 68 -15.95 10.51 -8.26
CA ASP A 68 -14.87 11.46 -8.54
C ASP A 68 -14.49 12.20 -7.25
N ILE A 69 -13.31 11.85 -6.70
CA ILE A 69 -12.80 12.41 -5.44
C ILE A 69 -11.85 13.59 -5.64
N THR A 70 -11.60 14.01 -6.88
CA THR A 70 -10.51 14.94 -7.25
C THR A 70 -10.58 16.27 -6.50
N ASP A 71 -11.78 16.83 -6.37
CA ASP A 71 -12.02 18.15 -5.77
C ASP A 71 -12.74 18.06 -4.41
N TRP A 72 -12.73 16.87 -3.78
CA TRP A 72 -13.42 16.67 -2.51
C TRP A 72 -12.85 17.51 -1.38
N THR A 73 -13.74 17.94 -0.48
CA THR A 73 -13.38 18.61 0.77
C THR A 73 -12.77 17.63 1.76
N GLU A 74 -12.13 18.15 2.81
CA GLU A 74 -11.52 17.30 3.86
C GLU A 74 -12.55 16.39 4.55
N ASP A 75 -13.78 16.87 4.78
CA ASP A 75 -14.86 16.08 5.38
C ASP A 75 -15.27 14.91 4.48
N GLN A 76 -15.36 15.12 3.17
CA GLN A 76 -15.66 14.07 2.19
C GLN A 76 -14.50 13.06 2.09
N LEU A 77 -13.26 13.55 2.09
CA LEU A 77 -12.05 12.71 2.07
C LEU A 77 -11.90 11.89 3.37
N ALA A 78 -12.36 12.42 4.52
CA ALA A 78 -12.39 11.67 5.77
C ALA A 78 -13.28 10.43 5.66
N GLU A 79 -14.39 10.50 4.92
CA GLU A 79 -15.27 9.34 4.67
C GLU A 79 -14.56 8.29 3.81
N ILE A 80 -13.90 8.70 2.71
CA ILE A 80 -13.18 7.74 1.86
C ILE A 80 -12.05 7.03 2.60
N ARG A 81 -11.37 7.73 3.53
CA ARG A 81 -10.28 7.17 4.35
C ARG A 81 -10.74 6.12 5.37
N ARG A 82 -12.04 5.91 5.56
CA ARG A 82 -12.58 4.78 6.31
C ARG A 82 -12.56 3.49 5.48
N HIS A 83 -12.69 3.63 4.16
CA HIS A 83 -12.71 2.52 3.21
C HIS A 83 -11.34 2.27 2.58
N LEU A 84 -10.45 3.26 2.63
CA LEU A 84 -9.14 3.25 2.01
C LEU A 84 -8.07 3.56 3.06
N THR A 85 -7.27 2.59 3.45
CA THR A 85 -6.23 2.76 4.48
C THR A 85 -4.83 2.71 3.89
N MET A 86 -3.87 3.38 4.56
CA MET A 86 -2.49 3.44 4.09
C MET A 86 -1.52 2.94 5.15
N VAL A 87 -0.64 2.03 4.75
CA VAL A 87 0.53 1.58 5.50
C VAL A 87 1.74 2.35 5.00
N PHE A 88 2.25 3.24 5.83
CA PHE A 88 3.42 4.08 5.50
C PHE A 88 4.73 3.30 5.63
N GLN A 89 5.75 3.71 4.91
CA GLN A 89 7.09 3.12 4.94
C GLN A 89 7.69 3.04 6.35
N SER A 90 7.47 4.05 7.20
CA SER A 90 7.94 4.08 8.59
C SER A 90 7.01 3.32 9.56
N GLY A 91 5.86 2.82 9.10
CA GLY A 91 4.77 2.31 9.92
C GLY A 91 3.92 3.39 10.58
N ALA A 92 4.44 4.58 10.83
CA ALA A 92 3.77 5.74 11.43
C ALA A 92 2.91 5.37 12.66
N LEU A 93 3.45 4.57 13.58
CA LEU A 93 2.80 4.20 14.82
C LEU A 93 2.76 5.39 15.79
N PHE A 94 1.80 5.39 16.69
CA PHE A 94 1.76 6.32 17.81
C PHE A 94 2.74 5.83 18.87
N ASP A 95 3.83 6.57 19.10
CA ASP A 95 4.93 6.18 19.97
C ASP A 95 4.53 6.04 21.46
N SER A 96 3.48 6.74 21.88
CA SER A 96 2.95 6.72 23.25
C SER A 96 1.90 5.64 23.50
N LEU A 97 1.46 4.93 22.47
CA LEU A 97 0.46 3.87 22.57
C LEU A 97 1.13 2.49 22.49
N THR A 98 0.57 1.53 23.21
CA THR A 98 0.98 0.13 23.10
C THR A 98 0.64 -0.46 21.72
N VAL A 99 1.09 -1.68 21.45
CA VAL A 99 0.71 -2.42 20.23
C VAL A 99 -0.81 -2.56 20.15
N GLU A 100 -1.44 -3.05 21.24
CA GLU A 100 -2.89 -3.21 21.31
C GLU A 100 -3.64 -1.90 21.08
N GLU A 101 -3.20 -0.81 21.73
CA GLU A 101 -3.80 0.51 21.57
C GLU A 101 -3.60 1.09 20.16
N ASN A 102 -2.45 0.85 19.52
CA ASN A 102 -2.22 1.22 18.12
C ASN A 102 -3.20 0.50 17.20
N ILE A 103 -3.41 -0.80 17.37
CA ILE A 103 -4.36 -1.59 16.57
C ILE A 103 -5.80 -1.15 16.84
N ALA A 104 -6.15 -0.87 18.11
CA ALA A 104 -7.48 -0.43 18.53
C ALA A 104 -7.81 1.01 18.10
N PHE A 105 -6.81 1.86 17.87
CA PHE A 105 -6.99 3.29 17.63
C PHE A 105 -8.04 3.63 16.56
N PRO A 106 -8.04 2.99 15.37
CA PRO A 106 -9.05 3.27 14.35
C PRO A 106 -10.47 2.87 14.77
N LEU A 107 -10.62 1.97 15.74
CA LEU A 107 -11.92 1.48 16.20
C LEU A 107 -12.56 2.37 17.28
N GLN A 108 -11.82 3.34 17.85
CA GLN A 108 -12.32 4.17 18.95
C GLN A 108 -13.62 4.90 18.60
N ASN A 109 -13.76 5.37 17.37
CA ASN A 109 -14.91 6.12 16.89
C ASN A 109 -15.99 5.24 16.20
N ARG A 110 -15.83 3.91 16.16
CA ARG A 110 -16.80 2.97 15.59
C ARG A 110 -17.94 2.74 16.59
N LYS A 111 -19.01 3.55 16.46
CA LYS A 111 -20.21 3.48 17.32
C LYS A 111 -21.11 2.29 17.02
N ASP A 112 -20.90 1.65 15.89
CA ASP A 112 -21.60 0.46 15.41
C ASP A 112 -21.07 -0.84 16.04
N LEU A 113 -19.91 -0.80 16.71
CA LEU A 113 -19.26 -1.94 17.37
C LEU A 113 -19.34 -1.79 18.90
N THR A 114 -19.63 -2.90 19.59
CA THR A 114 -19.48 -2.99 21.05
C THR A 114 -18.00 -3.07 21.42
N GLU A 115 -17.65 -2.76 22.69
CA GLU A 115 -16.27 -2.89 23.17
C GLU A 115 -15.74 -4.32 23.06
N ASP A 116 -16.59 -5.33 23.33
CA ASP A 116 -16.23 -6.75 23.17
C ASP A 116 -15.89 -7.09 21.72
N GLN A 117 -16.63 -6.54 20.75
CA GLN A 117 -16.35 -6.73 19.32
C GLN A 117 -15.05 -6.04 18.89
N LYS A 118 -14.77 -4.84 19.41
CA LYS A 118 -13.52 -4.13 19.16
C LYS A 118 -12.34 -4.92 19.72
N ASN A 119 -12.42 -5.36 20.96
CA ASN A 119 -11.37 -6.13 21.63
C ASN A 119 -11.13 -7.48 20.92
N ALA A 120 -12.19 -8.18 20.51
CA ALA A 120 -12.08 -9.41 19.73
C ALA A 120 -11.38 -9.17 18.39
N ARG A 121 -11.69 -8.07 17.70
CA ARG A 121 -11.05 -7.71 16.43
C ARG A 121 -9.56 -7.37 16.60
N VAL A 122 -9.21 -6.66 17.67
CA VAL A 122 -7.81 -6.34 18.00
C VAL A 122 -7.02 -7.61 18.30
N ALA A 123 -7.56 -8.50 19.12
CA ALA A 123 -6.93 -9.78 19.44
C ALA A 123 -6.73 -10.66 18.20
N GLU A 124 -7.77 -10.80 17.34
CA GLU A 124 -7.67 -11.53 16.07
C GLU A 124 -6.52 -11.01 15.20
N LEU A 125 -6.42 -9.68 15.05
CA LEU A 125 -5.38 -9.08 14.22
C LEU A 125 -3.98 -9.19 14.85
N ALA A 126 -3.87 -9.07 16.16
CA ALA A 126 -2.61 -9.26 16.86
C ALA A 126 -2.06 -10.68 16.67
N GLU A 127 -2.92 -11.70 16.76
CA GLU A 127 -2.57 -13.11 16.47
C GLU A 127 -2.18 -13.28 14.99
N GLU A 128 -3.00 -12.81 14.05
CA GLU A 128 -2.76 -12.96 12.61
C GLU A 128 -1.45 -12.34 12.16
N LEU A 129 -1.09 -11.20 12.76
CA LEU A 129 0.14 -10.45 12.44
C LEU A 129 1.33 -10.85 13.34
N GLU A 130 1.16 -11.88 14.19
CA GLU A 130 2.23 -12.43 15.05
C GLU A 130 2.81 -11.38 16.03
N VAL A 131 1.94 -10.52 16.58
CA VAL A 131 2.31 -9.47 17.55
C VAL A 131 1.54 -9.56 18.88
N ALA A 132 0.80 -10.63 19.10
CA ALA A 132 0.02 -10.83 20.33
C ALA A 132 0.92 -10.88 21.58
N ASP A 133 2.07 -11.53 21.51
CA ASP A 133 3.03 -11.66 22.64
C ASP A 133 3.67 -10.33 23.06
N VAL A 134 3.47 -9.27 22.29
CA VAL A 134 4.03 -7.93 22.54
C VAL A 134 2.93 -6.87 22.62
N ALA A 135 1.70 -7.26 22.88
CA ALA A 135 0.52 -6.39 22.87
C ALA A 135 0.62 -5.20 23.84
N ASP A 136 1.29 -5.38 24.96
CA ASP A 136 1.53 -4.40 26.02
C ASP A 136 2.74 -3.48 25.78
N LYS A 137 3.57 -3.76 24.76
CA LYS A 137 4.78 -2.99 24.47
C LYS A 137 4.49 -1.76 23.63
N ILE A 138 5.33 -0.72 23.81
CA ILE A 138 5.32 0.49 22.97
C ILE A 138 6.25 0.32 21.76
N PRO A 139 6.07 1.12 20.69
CA PRO A 139 6.84 0.98 19.45
C PRO A 139 8.37 1.03 19.62
N SER A 140 8.88 1.76 20.61
CA SER A 140 10.33 1.84 20.87
C SER A 140 10.96 0.51 21.30
N GLU A 141 10.15 -0.43 21.80
CA GLU A 141 10.59 -1.75 22.26
C GLU A 141 10.49 -2.84 21.16
N LEU A 142 9.95 -2.48 19.99
CA LEU A 142 9.69 -3.40 18.89
C LEU A 142 10.81 -3.39 17.85
N SER A 143 11.05 -4.55 17.22
CA SER A 143 11.84 -4.63 16.00
C SER A 143 11.14 -3.89 14.84
N THR A 144 11.89 -3.56 13.79
CA THR A 144 11.34 -2.90 12.59
C THR A 144 10.24 -3.74 11.92
N GLY A 145 10.41 -5.08 11.88
CA GLY A 145 9.40 -6.00 11.36
C GLY A 145 8.11 -5.98 12.17
N MET A 146 8.20 -6.05 13.51
CA MET A 146 7.04 -5.95 14.39
C MET A 146 6.31 -4.62 14.24
N LYS A 147 7.03 -3.47 14.13
CA LYS A 147 6.41 -2.18 13.85
C LYS A 147 5.58 -2.18 12.58
N ARG A 148 6.08 -2.85 11.53
CA ARG A 148 5.33 -2.99 10.26
C ARG A 148 4.11 -3.88 10.41
N ALA A 149 4.25 -5.01 11.09
CA ALA A 149 3.12 -5.89 11.38
C ALA A 149 2.01 -5.14 12.14
N VAL A 150 2.38 -4.38 13.18
CA VAL A 150 1.42 -3.54 13.94
C VAL A 150 0.78 -2.47 13.06
N ALA A 151 1.55 -1.81 12.17
CA ALA A 151 1.01 -0.82 11.24
C ALA A 151 -0.01 -1.43 10.25
N ILE A 152 0.27 -2.65 9.77
CA ILE A 152 -0.65 -3.41 8.91
C ILE A 152 -1.89 -3.84 9.71
N ALA A 153 -1.73 -4.35 10.94
CA ALA A 153 -2.84 -4.70 11.83
C ALA A 153 -3.77 -3.50 12.06
N ARG A 154 -3.19 -2.34 12.38
CA ARG A 154 -3.94 -1.09 12.54
C ARG A 154 -4.69 -0.70 11.27
N ALA A 155 -4.07 -0.83 10.09
CA ALA A 155 -4.73 -0.54 8.83
C ALA A 155 -5.91 -1.48 8.55
N LEU A 156 -5.80 -2.76 8.93
CA LEU A 156 -6.85 -3.77 8.77
C LEU A 156 -7.98 -3.67 9.82
N ALA A 157 -7.75 -2.98 10.94
CA ALA A 157 -8.71 -2.93 12.04
C ALA A 157 -10.08 -2.38 11.62
N GLN A 158 -10.11 -1.36 10.76
CA GLN A 158 -11.36 -0.77 10.25
C GLN A 158 -12.09 -1.63 9.21
N ASP A 159 -11.53 -2.79 8.83
CA ASP A 159 -12.02 -3.60 7.72
C ASP A 159 -12.15 -2.82 6.39
N PRO A 160 -11.07 -2.20 5.91
CA PRO A 160 -11.12 -1.35 4.71
C PRO A 160 -11.43 -2.16 3.46
N GLU A 161 -11.95 -1.51 2.43
CA GLU A 161 -12.15 -2.10 1.09
C GLU A 161 -10.85 -2.15 0.30
N ALA A 162 -9.93 -1.19 0.55
CA ALA A 162 -8.62 -1.20 -0.07
C ALA A 162 -7.50 -0.78 0.89
N ILE A 163 -6.30 -1.34 0.66
CA ILE A 163 -5.08 -1.09 1.43
C ILE A 163 -3.98 -0.59 0.50
N LEU A 164 -3.38 0.53 0.88
CA LEU A 164 -2.25 1.13 0.19
C LEU A 164 -0.97 0.88 0.96
N TYR A 165 0.02 0.27 0.33
CA TYR A 165 1.33 0.01 0.93
C TYR A 165 2.39 0.91 0.27
N ASP A 166 3.05 1.76 1.04
CA ASP A 166 4.13 2.63 0.56
C ASP A 166 5.48 2.03 0.96
N GLU A 167 6.18 1.43 -0.01
CA GLU A 167 7.52 0.85 0.12
C GLU A 167 7.65 -0.12 1.33
N PRO A 168 6.82 -1.19 1.42
CA PRO A 168 6.71 -2.00 2.64
C PRO A 168 7.97 -2.84 2.95
N THR A 169 8.87 -3.07 2.00
CA THR A 169 10.12 -3.84 2.18
C THR A 169 11.37 -2.96 2.24
N THR A 170 11.22 -1.64 2.12
CA THR A 170 12.37 -0.71 2.11
C THR A 170 12.91 -0.46 3.51
N MET A 171 14.25 -0.28 3.64
CA MET A 171 14.96 0.01 4.90
C MET A 171 14.90 -1.13 5.94
N VAL A 172 14.80 -2.36 5.50
CA VAL A 172 14.94 -3.56 6.33
C VAL A 172 15.99 -4.49 5.71
N ASP A 173 16.52 -5.38 6.53
CA ASP A 173 17.37 -6.45 6.02
C ASP A 173 16.59 -7.42 5.12
N PRO A 174 17.28 -8.18 4.24
CA PRO A 174 16.63 -9.06 3.28
C PRO A 174 15.71 -10.13 3.91
N ILE A 175 16.03 -10.64 5.09
CA ILE A 175 15.21 -11.64 5.79
C ILE A 175 13.88 -11.01 6.20
N MET A 176 13.94 -9.82 6.80
CA MET A 176 12.74 -9.08 7.19
C MET A 176 11.92 -8.62 5.99
N ALA A 177 12.56 -8.28 4.86
CA ALA A 177 11.87 -7.97 3.61
C ALA A 177 11.07 -9.18 3.10
N ALA A 178 11.70 -10.37 3.09
CA ALA A 178 11.05 -11.62 2.71
C ALA A 178 9.89 -11.97 3.65
N HIS A 179 10.06 -11.80 4.98
CA HIS A 179 9.01 -12.02 5.96
C HIS A 179 7.82 -11.08 5.74
N THR A 180 8.08 -9.78 5.55
CA THR A 180 7.03 -8.78 5.26
C THR A 180 6.29 -9.11 3.95
N SER A 181 7.02 -9.53 2.92
CA SER A 181 6.44 -9.95 1.63
C SER A 181 5.51 -11.16 1.78
N ASN A 182 5.94 -12.19 2.57
CA ASN A 182 5.13 -13.36 2.88
C ASN A 182 3.87 -12.98 3.67
N LEU A 183 4.01 -12.09 4.65
CA LEU A 183 2.90 -11.59 5.44
C LEU A 183 1.85 -10.90 4.54
N ILE A 184 2.27 -9.97 3.68
CA ILE A 184 1.35 -9.27 2.77
C ILE A 184 0.68 -10.26 1.81
N LEU A 185 1.40 -11.28 1.32
CA LEU A 185 0.82 -12.32 0.47
C LEU A 185 -0.26 -13.12 1.21
N ARG A 186 0.01 -13.59 2.43
CA ARG A 186 -1.00 -14.29 3.26
C ARG A 186 -2.25 -13.42 3.47
N LEU A 187 -2.07 -12.13 3.76
CA LEU A 187 -3.18 -11.19 3.96
C LEU A 187 -3.98 -10.96 2.66
N LYS A 188 -3.29 -10.85 1.51
CA LYS A 188 -3.94 -10.79 0.19
C LYS A 188 -4.85 -12.00 -0.03
N GLU A 189 -4.34 -13.21 0.21
CA GLU A 189 -5.09 -14.46 0.01
C GLU A 189 -6.26 -14.60 0.98
N LYS A 190 -6.05 -14.23 2.25
CA LYS A 190 -7.06 -14.36 3.32
C LYS A 190 -8.17 -13.33 3.17
N PHE A 191 -7.84 -12.06 3.03
CA PHE A 191 -8.83 -10.97 3.08
C PHE A 191 -9.34 -10.55 1.71
N ARG A 192 -8.60 -10.85 0.62
CA ARG A 192 -8.94 -10.51 -0.78
C ARG A 192 -9.34 -9.04 -0.97
N LYS A 193 -8.69 -8.15 -0.23
CA LYS A 193 -8.91 -6.71 -0.34
C LYS A 193 -8.25 -6.17 -1.60
N THR A 194 -8.83 -5.11 -2.16
CA THR A 194 -8.14 -4.32 -3.19
C THR A 194 -6.84 -3.77 -2.60
N SER A 195 -5.74 -3.81 -3.34
CA SER A 195 -4.47 -3.31 -2.82
C SER A 195 -3.69 -2.54 -3.89
N ILE A 196 -3.06 -1.45 -3.47
CA ILE A 196 -1.99 -0.81 -4.24
C ILE A 196 -0.70 -0.93 -3.42
N VAL A 197 0.32 -1.51 -4.03
CA VAL A 197 1.66 -1.64 -3.43
C VAL A 197 2.62 -0.79 -4.24
N VAL A 198 3.17 0.24 -3.64
CA VAL A 198 4.24 1.04 -4.24
C VAL A 198 5.57 0.45 -3.81
N THR A 199 6.41 0.09 -4.77
CA THR A 199 7.73 -0.46 -4.48
C THR A 199 8.70 -0.31 -5.65
N HIS A 200 9.99 -0.43 -5.37
CA HIS A 200 11.04 -0.66 -6.37
C HIS A 200 11.58 -2.10 -6.34
N ASP A 201 11.14 -2.92 -5.39
CA ASP A 201 11.51 -4.31 -5.20
C ASP A 201 10.75 -5.20 -6.20
N THR A 202 11.49 -5.81 -7.16
CA THR A 202 10.91 -6.65 -8.21
C THR A 202 10.46 -7.99 -7.66
N HIS A 203 11.09 -8.52 -6.59
CA HIS A 203 10.68 -9.78 -5.96
C HIS A 203 9.31 -9.62 -5.30
N LEU A 204 9.11 -8.52 -4.55
CA LEU A 204 7.81 -8.19 -3.98
C LEU A 204 6.76 -8.01 -5.09
N GLY A 205 7.11 -7.25 -6.16
CA GLY A 205 6.24 -7.03 -7.30
C GLY A 205 5.81 -8.33 -7.96
N LYS A 206 6.75 -9.23 -8.27
CA LYS A 206 6.48 -10.54 -8.86
C LYS A 206 5.56 -11.40 -8.01
N LYS A 207 5.76 -11.33 -6.69
CA LYS A 207 5.02 -12.14 -5.71
C LYS A 207 3.57 -11.70 -5.53
N LEU A 208 3.32 -10.38 -5.54
CA LEU A 208 2.01 -9.82 -5.17
C LEU A 208 1.16 -9.39 -6.36
N ALA A 209 1.77 -8.99 -7.50
CA ALA A 209 1.05 -8.29 -8.54
C ALA A 209 0.08 -9.18 -9.31
N ASP A 210 -1.19 -8.81 -9.32
CA ASP A 210 -2.12 -9.20 -10.36
C ASP A 210 -1.91 -8.31 -11.59
N ARG A 211 -1.58 -7.03 -11.36
CA ARG A 211 -1.27 -6.02 -12.38
C ARG A 211 -0.12 -5.11 -11.96
N ILE A 212 0.68 -4.70 -12.93
CA ILE A 212 1.80 -3.77 -12.78
C ILE A 212 1.47 -2.45 -13.46
N VAL A 213 1.74 -1.35 -12.76
CA VAL A 213 1.91 -0.01 -13.31
C VAL A 213 3.38 0.35 -13.18
N PHE A 214 4.10 0.52 -14.29
CA PHE A 214 5.49 0.97 -14.22
C PHE A 214 5.58 2.46 -14.58
N LEU A 215 6.05 3.24 -13.62
CA LEU A 215 6.29 4.68 -13.81
C LEU A 215 7.73 4.92 -14.28
N HIS A 216 7.85 5.70 -15.35
CA HIS A 216 9.12 6.15 -15.90
C HIS A 216 8.98 7.61 -16.32
N GLU A 217 9.88 8.48 -15.86
CA GLU A 217 9.85 9.92 -16.15
C GLU A 217 8.48 10.56 -15.92
N GLY A 218 7.83 10.19 -14.82
CA GLY A 218 6.51 10.71 -14.43
C GLY A 218 5.33 10.16 -15.23
N ARG A 219 5.53 9.23 -16.15
CA ARG A 219 4.48 8.66 -17.01
C ARG A 219 4.30 7.16 -16.77
N VAL A 220 3.11 6.64 -17.10
CA VAL A 220 2.87 5.20 -17.14
C VAL A 220 3.53 4.64 -18.40
N ALA A 221 4.68 4.00 -18.23
CA ALA A 221 5.43 3.40 -19.34
C ALA A 221 5.04 1.94 -19.60
N PHE A 222 4.40 1.28 -18.63
CA PHE A 222 3.82 -0.04 -18.78
C PHE A 222 2.61 -0.19 -17.86
N PHE A 223 1.59 -0.89 -18.35
CA PHE A 223 0.41 -1.31 -17.60
C PHE A 223 -0.02 -2.70 -18.08
N GLY A 224 -0.02 -3.69 -17.19
CA GLY A 224 -0.37 -5.07 -17.55
C GLY A 224 0.04 -6.10 -16.50
N SER A 225 0.04 -7.38 -16.87
CA SER A 225 0.44 -8.48 -16.01
C SER A 225 1.96 -8.52 -15.78
N TRP A 226 2.41 -9.25 -14.73
CA TRP A 226 3.84 -9.49 -14.50
C TRP A 226 4.51 -10.16 -15.72
N ALA A 227 3.91 -11.18 -16.31
CA ALA A 227 4.45 -11.85 -17.49
C ALA A 227 4.64 -10.89 -18.67
N GLY A 228 3.69 -9.97 -18.88
CA GLY A 228 3.82 -8.90 -19.87
C GLY A 228 4.95 -7.94 -19.56
N PHE A 229 5.13 -7.58 -18.29
CA PHE A 229 6.20 -6.70 -17.82
C PHE A 229 7.59 -7.33 -18.03
N GLU A 230 7.74 -8.60 -17.65
CA GLU A 230 9.00 -9.37 -17.79
C GLU A 230 9.40 -9.55 -19.26
N SER A 231 8.42 -9.76 -20.15
CA SER A 231 8.64 -9.91 -21.60
C SER A 231 8.69 -8.61 -22.39
N ALA A 232 8.51 -7.47 -21.75
CA ALA A 232 8.46 -6.17 -22.41
C ALA A 232 9.76 -5.84 -23.16
N PRO A 233 9.68 -5.32 -24.40
CA PRO A 233 10.85 -5.11 -25.23
C PRO A 233 11.70 -3.90 -24.82
N GLN A 234 11.15 -2.98 -24.03
CA GLN A 234 11.80 -1.71 -23.69
C GLN A 234 13.07 -1.93 -22.85
N PRO A 235 14.23 -1.38 -23.27
CA PRO A 235 15.51 -1.61 -22.58
C PRO A 235 15.51 -1.16 -21.11
N PHE A 236 14.83 -0.06 -20.78
CA PHE A 236 14.77 0.46 -19.41
C PHE A 236 13.98 -0.46 -18.46
N LEU A 237 12.94 -1.17 -18.94
CA LEU A 237 12.20 -2.17 -18.16
C LEU A 237 13.08 -3.37 -17.85
N ARG A 238 13.77 -3.91 -18.87
CA ARG A 238 14.71 -5.01 -18.68
C ARG A 238 15.86 -4.66 -17.74
N ASN A 239 16.39 -3.45 -17.85
CA ASN A 239 17.43 -2.98 -16.94
C ASN A 239 16.93 -2.84 -15.50
N PHE A 240 15.68 -2.42 -15.31
CA PHE A 240 15.06 -2.32 -13.99
C PHE A 240 14.95 -3.69 -13.33
N ILE A 241 14.43 -4.70 -14.03
CA ILE A 241 14.31 -6.08 -13.55
C ILE A 241 15.69 -6.65 -13.20
N ARG A 242 16.67 -6.54 -14.11
CA ARG A 242 18.02 -7.09 -13.92
C ARG A 242 18.79 -6.47 -12.76
N GLN A 243 18.54 -5.22 -12.40
CA GLN A 243 19.22 -4.58 -11.26
C GLN A 243 18.88 -5.25 -9.94
N ASP A 244 17.68 -5.82 -9.80
CA ASP A 244 17.23 -6.52 -8.60
C ASP A 244 17.61 -8.01 -8.61
N GLU A 245 17.70 -8.65 -9.80
CA GLU A 245 18.10 -10.06 -9.93
C GLU A 245 19.54 -10.35 -9.45
N LEU A 246 20.35 -9.31 -9.25
CA LEU A 246 21.68 -9.43 -8.67
C LEU A 246 21.65 -9.60 -7.14
N ILE A 247 20.49 -9.45 -6.50
CA ILE A 247 20.28 -9.70 -5.07
C ILE A 247 19.65 -11.09 -4.95
N PRO A 248 20.31 -12.13 -4.35
CA PRO A 248 19.73 -13.47 -4.25
C PRO A 248 18.40 -13.48 -3.51
N GLU A 249 17.40 -14.20 -4.04
CA GLU A 249 16.20 -14.54 -3.28
C GLU A 249 16.60 -15.38 -2.04
N LEU A 250 16.33 -14.87 -0.85
CA LEU A 250 16.40 -15.64 0.36
C LEU A 250 15.09 -16.41 0.53
N ASP A 251 15.14 -17.71 0.28
CA ASP A 251 14.01 -18.60 0.53
C ASP A 251 13.88 -18.79 2.05
N VAL A 252 12.99 -18.02 2.68
CA VAL A 252 12.69 -18.13 4.12
C VAL A 252 11.42 -18.97 4.28
N THR A 253 11.50 -20.24 3.83
CA THR A 253 10.55 -21.29 4.18
C THR A 253 11.15 -22.14 5.30
N ALA A 254 10.95 -21.73 6.54
CA ALA A 254 11.13 -22.58 7.70
C ALA A 254 10.26 -22.03 8.86
#